data_88e51ec03e4f4e466e7dc8148f12eee9
#
_entry.id   88e51ec03e4f4e466e7dc8148f12eee9
#
_cell.length_a   1.000
_cell.length_b   1.000
_cell.length_c   1.000
_cell.angle_alpha   90.00
_cell.angle_beta   90.00
_cell.angle_gamma   90.00
#
_symmetry.space_group_name_H-M   'P 1'
#
loop_
_entity.id
_entity.type
_entity.pdbx_description
1 polymer ?
#
loop_
_entity_poly.entity_id
_entity_poly.type
_entity_poly.pdbx_seq_one_letter_code
_entity_poly.pdbx_strand_id
1 'polypeptide(L)'
;NRKHIIKALDASLARMKTDYVDVYYFHKDDTDTPLEESIEAVADLIAAGKVRYRGLSNYRGWRIALAVSLPESMGVPAPAVCQPYYNAMDRTPEQEILPACEHFGLGVVPYSPLSRGVLTGKYGTSVAEKGKGTRASRNDKRLMQTEWRKENLVLAQKIKARAEKRGFSAGQFALSWVLNNAIVTSVLAGLRTMGQWKEYVGGLRFEFTVEDEAFINRFVPLGHPSTPGYSD
;
A
#
# COMPACT_ATOMS: atom_id res chain seq x y z
N ASN A 1 7.17 14.25 16.64
CA ASN A 1 6.85 15.54 17.26
C ASN A 1 6.87 16.68 16.24
N ARG A 2 6.26 17.83 16.58
CA ARG A 2 6.10 19.04 15.76
C ARG A 2 7.40 19.49 15.06
N LYS A 3 8.47 19.64 15.84
CA LYS A 3 9.78 20.12 15.31
C LYS A 3 10.31 19.19 14.21
N HIS A 4 10.16 17.88 14.39
CA HIS A 4 10.61 16.90 13.41
C HIS A 4 9.78 16.96 12.11
N ILE A 5 8.45 17.07 12.22
CA ILE A 5 7.53 17.17 11.08
C ILE A 5 7.90 18.36 10.19
N ILE A 6 8.08 19.54 10.78
CA ILE A 6 8.44 20.76 10.03
C ILE A 6 9.79 20.60 9.35
N LYS A 7 10.82 20.17 10.10
CA LYS A 7 12.17 19.96 9.53
C LYS A 7 12.20 18.91 8.41
N ALA A 8 11.45 17.83 8.57
CA ALA A 8 11.38 16.76 7.57
C ALA A 8 10.70 17.22 6.27
N LEU A 9 9.64 18.02 6.37
CA LEU A 9 9.00 18.62 5.22
C LEU A 9 9.94 19.60 4.52
N ASP A 10 10.54 20.56 5.23
CA ASP A 10 11.45 21.55 4.64
C ASP A 10 12.61 20.87 3.91
N ALA A 11 13.21 19.84 4.51
CA ALA A 11 14.25 19.05 3.84
C ALA A 11 13.74 18.31 2.59
N SER A 12 12.48 17.87 2.57
CA SER A 12 11.86 17.23 1.41
C SER A 12 11.59 18.23 0.30
N LEU A 13 11.04 19.41 0.61
CA LEU A 13 10.80 20.50 -0.34
C LEU A 13 12.10 20.95 -0.99
N ALA A 14 13.17 21.11 -0.20
CA ALA A 14 14.49 21.48 -0.73
C ALA A 14 15.05 20.43 -1.71
N ARG A 15 14.92 19.13 -1.40
CA ARG A 15 15.36 18.05 -2.32
C ARG A 15 14.54 17.98 -3.59
N MET A 16 13.24 18.23 -3.50
CA MET A 16 12.32 18.22 -4.67
C MET A 16 12.36 19.51 -5.47
N LYS A 17 13.01 20.56 -4.94
CA LYS A 17 13.07 21.90 -5.56
C LYS A 17 11.67 22.49 -5.83
N THR A 18 10.81 22.39 -4.81
CA THR A 18 9.45 22.94 -4.81
C THR A 18 9.18 23.60 -3.47
N ASP A 19 8.17 24.46 -3.41
CA ASP A 19 7.72 25.16 -2.21
C ASP A 19 6.51 24.52 -1.52
N TYR A 20 5.87 23.52 -2.17
CA TYR A 20 4.75 22.80 -1.60
C TYR A 20 4.71 21.31 -2.02
N VAL A 21 3.87 20.54 -1.32
CA VAL A 21 3.43 19.19 -1.70
C VAL A 21 1.91 19.09 -1.68
N ASP A 22 1.35 18.28 -2.58
CA ASP A 22 -0.10 18.06 -2.60
C ASP A 22 -0.53 17.21 -1.43
N VAL A 23 0.18 16.12 -1.12
CA VAL A 23 -0.13 15.23 0.01
C VAL A 23 1.10 14.99 0.87
N TYR A 24 0.97 15.28 2.17
CA TYR A 24 1.98 14.98 3.17
C TYR A 24 1.48 13.85 4.08
N TYR A 25 2.18 12.71 4.07
CA TYR A 25 1.76 11.51 4.80
C TYR A 25 2.36 11.43 6.20
N PHE A 26 1.52 11.12 7.19
CA PHE A 26 1.99 10.44 8.38
C PHE A 26 2.33 9.01 7.98
N HIS A 27 3.63 8.72 7.84
CA HIS A 27 4.13 7.48 7.24
C HIS A 27 3.89 6.26 8.12
N LYS A 28 3.91 6.47 9.44
CA LYS A 28 3.64 5.45 10.44
C LYS A 28 3.04 6.13 11.68
N ASP A 29 2.18 5.40 12.39
CA ASP A 29 1.66 5.84 13.68
C ASP A 29 2.81 6.00 14.68
N ASP A 30 2.82 7.13 15.39
CA ASP A 30 3.74 7.44 16.48
C ASP A 30 2.92 7.43 17.77
N THR A 31 3.04 6.33 18.52
CA THR A 31 2.30 6.13 19.77
C THR A 31 2.91 6.87 20.96
N ASP A 32 4.13 7.39 20.82
CA ASP A 32 4.84 8.11 21.87
C ASP A 32 4.55 9.62 21.85
N THR A 33 4.06 10.15 20.73
CA THR A 33 3.67 11.56 20.57
C THR A 33 2.14 11.67 20.51
N PRO A 34 1.51 12.58 21.30
CA PRO A 34 0.08 12.87 21.15
C PRO A 34 -0.26 13.19 19.69
N LEU A 35 -1.33 12.57 19.19
CA LEU A 35 -1.73 12.72 17.79
C LEU A 35 -2.11 14.17 17.47
N GLU A 36 -2.66 14.87 18.44
CA GLU A 36 -3.02 16.29 18.40
C GLU A 36 -1.83 17.17 18.03
N GLU A 37 -0.65 16.95 18.66
CA GLU A 37 0.58 17.70 18.36
C GLU A 37 0.98 17.53 16.89
N SER A 38 0.87 16.31 16.38
CA SER A 38 1.19 16.01 14.97
C SER A 38 0.16 16.64 14.01
N ILE A 39 -1.12 16.62 14.37
CA ILE A 39 -2.20 17.25 13.61
C ILE A 39 -2.02 18.76 13.54
N GLU A 40 -1.77 19.43 14.66
CA GLU A 40 -1.51 20.88 14.72
C GLU A 40 -0.30 21.28 13.86
N ALA A 41 0.78 20.48 13.95
CA ALA A 41 1.97 20.74 13.16
C ALA A 41 1.69 20.74 11.65
N VAL A 42 0.88 19.80 11.17
CA VAL A 42 0.52 19.74 9.74
C VAL A 42 -0.53 20.78 9.40
N ALA A 43 -1.45 21.13 10.31
CA ALA A 43 -2.41 22.21 10.10
C ALA A 43 -1.69 23.55 9.84
N ASP A 44 -0.64 23.87 10.59
CA ASP A 44 0.17 25.05 10.35
C ASP A 44 0.89 25.02 9.01
N LEU A 45 1.37 23.85 8.58
CA LEU A 45 2.00 23.68 7.27
C LEU A 45 0.99 23.81 6.12
N ILE A 46 -0.26 23.44 6.33
CA ILE A 46 -1.38 23.67 5.40
C ILE A 46 -1.68 25.16 5.34
N ALA A 47 -1.82 25.81 6.49
CA ALA A 47 -2.08 27.26 6.57
C ALA A 47 -0.94 28.09 5.92
N ALA A 48 0.31 27.62 6.03
CA ALA A 48 1.48 28.20 5.36
C ALA A 48 1.58 27.90 3.85
N GLY A 49 0.65 27.13 3.28
CA GLY A 49 0.63 26.76 1.86
C GLY A 49 1.69 25.74 1.46
N LYS A 50 2.43 25.16 2.39
CA LYS A 50 3.46 24.14 2.12
C LYS A 50 2.90 22.74 1.90
N VAL A 51 1.70 22.46 2.37
CA VAL A 51 0.97 21.19 2.25
C VAL A 51 -0.47 21.50 1.83
N ARG A 52 -1.03 20.75 0.87
CA ARG A 52 -2.45 20.88 0.52
C ARG A 52 -3.34 19.94 1.32
N TYR A 53 -2.94 18.67 1.40
CA TYR A 53 -3.72 17.62 2.07
C TYR A 53 -2.84 16.77 2.97
N ARG A 54 -3.41 16.24 4.03
CA ARG A 54 -2.79 15.26 4.89
C ARG A 54 -3.21 13.85 4.49
N GLY A 55 -2.25 12.91 4.48
CA GLY A 55 -2.49 11.48 4.29
C GLY A 55 -2.06 10.65 5.49
N LEU A 56 -2.57 9.43 5.58
CA LEU A 56 -2.22 8.44 6.60
C LEU A 56 -1.62 7.21 5.94
N SER A 57 -0.64 6.56 6.57
CA SER A 57 -0.08 5.28 6.13
C SER A 57 0.26 4.42 7.35
N ASN A 58 0.02 3.12 7.25
CA ASN A 58 0.28 2.16 8.34
C ASN A 58 -0.45 2.50 9.65
N TYR A 59 -1.70 2.96 9.53
CA TYR A 59 -2.62 3.22 10.63
C TYR A 59 -3.64 2.10 10.72
N ARG A 60 -3.99 1.69 11.93
CA ARG A 60 -5.11 0.78 12.22
C ARG A 60 -6.46 1.47 12.03
N GLY A 61 -7.53 0.72 11.77
CA GLY A 61 -8.87 1.28 11.55
C GLY A 61 -9.36 2.21 12.66
N TRP A 62 -9.20 1.79 13.94
CA TRP A 62 -9.56 2.63 15.09
C TRP A 62 -8.72 3.93 15.15
N ARG A 63 -7.45 3.87 14.74
CA ARG A 63 -6.56 5.04 14.74
C ARG A 63 -6.88 5.99 13.58
N ILE A 64 -7.37 5.47 12.45
CA ILE A 64 -7.93 6.27 11.36
C ILE A 64 -9.15 7.04 11.85
N ALA A 65 -10.08 6.38 12.54
CA ALA A 65 -11.26 7.02 13.12
C ALA A 65 -10.86 8.19 14.05
N LEU A 66 -9.87 7.98 14.91
CA LEU A 66 -9.34 9.03 15.79
C LEU A 66 -8.69 10.17 14.99
N ALA A 67 -7.88 9.83 13.96
CA ALA A 67 -7.21 10.82 13.10
C ALA A 67 -8.18 11.64 12.23
N VAL A 68 -9.42 11.20 12.07
CA VAL A 68 -10.49 11.96 11.40
C VAL A 68 -11.31 12.78 12.39
N SER A 69 -11.66 12.24 13.56
CA SER A 69 -12.52 12.93 14.53
C SER A 69 -11.81 14.06 15.30
N LEU A 70 -10.54 13.87 15.65
CA LEU A 70 -9.76 14.92 16.35
C LEU A 70 -9.67 16.23 15.55
N PRO A 71 -9.32 16.23 14.26
CA PRO A 71 -9.28 17.44 13.44
C PRO A 71 -10.59 18.25 13.46
N GLU A 72 -11.75 17.58 13.44
CA GLU A 72 -13.04 18.25 13.50
C GLU A 72 -13.19 19.06 14.78
N SER A 73 -12.85 18.48 15.95
CA SER A 73 -12.88 19.18 17.24
C SER A 73 -11.85 20.30 17.36
N MET A 74 -10.76 20.23 16.59
CA MET A 74 -9.68 21.21 16.56
C MET A 74 -9.90 22.32 15.52
N GLY A 75 -10.93 22.20 14.65
CA GLY A 75 -11.17 23.14 13.57
C GLY A 75 -10.11 23.10 12.45
N VAL A 76 -9.48 21.94 12.22
CA VAL A 76 -8.43 21.76 11.21
C VAL A 76 -8.85 20.71 10.17
N PRO A 77 -8.24 20.70 8.94
CA PRO A 77 -8.63 19.76 7.90
C PRO A 77 -8.39 18.29 8.30
N ALA A 78 -9.38 17.43 8.02
CA ALA A 78 -9.25 15.98 8.14
C ALA A 78 -8.26 15.41 7.10
N PRO A 79 -7.73 14.18 7.29
CA PRO A 79 -6.95 13.51 6.26
C PRO A 79 -7.81 13.20 5.04
N ALA A 80 -7.21 13.31 3.84
CA ALA A 80 -7.91 13.07 2.57
C ALA A 80 -7.68 11.65 2.01
N VAL A 81 -6.60 10.98 2.43
CA VAL A 81 -6.15 9.73 1.80
C VAL A 81 -5.46 8.81 2.81
N CYS A 82 -5.64 7.50 2.60
CA CYS A 82 -4.95 6.44 3.33
C CYS A 82 -4.12 5.58 2.37
N GLN A 83 -2.89 5.24 2.79
CA GLN A 83 -1.96 4.41 2.01
C GLN A 83 -1.65 3.12 2.79
N PRO A 84 -2.47 2.06 2.68
CA PRO A 84 -2.24 0.80 3.35
C PRO A 84 -1.33 -0.16 2.55
N TYR A 85 -0.72 -1.13 3.24
CA TYR A 85 -0.18 -2.33 2.61
C TYR A 85 -1.33 -3.24 2.20
N TYR A 86 -1.55 -3.45 0.89
CA TYR A 86 -2.67 -4.24 0.40
C TYR A 86 -2.36 -4.89 -0.95
N ASN A 87 -2.59 -6.18 -1.07
CA ASN A 87 -2.40 -6.96 -2.29
C ASN A 87 -3.10 -8.32 -2.18
N ALA A 88 -3.12 -9.10 -3.27
CA ALA A 88 -3.80 -10.39 -3.33
C ALA A 88 -3.25 -11.49 -2.41
N MET A 89 -2.18 -11.23 -1.64
CA MET A 89 -1.64 -12.10 -0.58
C MET A 89 -1.91 -11.54 0.81
N ASP A 90 -2.16 -10.24 0.93
CA ASP A 90 -2.43 -9.58 2.21
C ASP A 90 -3.74 -8.81 2.14
N ARG A 91 -4.74 -9.35 2.79
CA ARG A 91 -6.11 -8.83 2.85
C ARG A 91 -6.48 -8.29 4.23
N THR A 92 -5.50 -8.11 5.10
CA THR A 92 -5.73 -7.56 6.45
C THR A 92 -6.44 -6.21 6.43
N PRO A 93 -6.18 -5.28 5.49
CA PRO A 93 -6.89 -4.02 5.43
C PRO A 93 -8.41 -4.12 5.23
N GLU A 94 -8.89 -5.23 4.66
CA GLU A 94 -10.33 -5.42 4.42
C GLU A 94 -11.15 -5.58 5.72
N GLN A 95 -10.50 -5.89 6.85
CA GLN A 95 -11.16 -6.08 8.14
C GLN A 95 -11.57 -4.76 8.80
N GLU A 96 -10.69 -3.74 8.76
CA GLU A 96 -10.89 -2.47 9.44
C GLU A 96 -10.55 -1.25 8.57
N ILE A 97 -9.38 -1.28 7.90
CA ILE A 97 -8.80 -0.10 7.26
C ILE A 97 -9.65 0.37 6.09
N LEU A 98 -10.00 -0.54 5.17
CA LEU A 98 -10.82 -0.20 4.01
C LEU A 98 -12.24 0.22 4.42
N PRO A 99 -12.96 -0.50 5.30
CA PRO A 99 -14.24 -0.05 5.82
C PRO A 99 -14.18 1.31 6.52
N ALA A 100 -13.13 1.59 7.30
CA ALA A 100 -12.95 2.89 7.92
C ALA A 100 -12.73 4.00 6.88
N CYS A 101 -11.90 3.74 5.86
CA CYS A 101 -11.68 4.71 4.78
C CYS A 101 -12.97 5.01 4.01
N GLU A 102 -13.77 3.99 3.69
CA GLU A 102 -15.07 4.15 3.04
C GLU A 102 -16.02 4.98 3.90
N HIS A 103 -16.16 4.63 5.19
CA HIS A 103 -17.05 5.33 6.12
C HIS A 103 -16.70 6.82 6.28
N PHE A 104 -15.41 7.15 6.35
CA PHE A 104 -14.93 8.51 6.54
C PHE A 104 -14.62 9.25 5.23
N GLY A 105 -14.85 8.66 4.07
CA GLY A 105 -14.64 9.28 2.78
C GLY A 105 -13.18 9.52 2.42
N LEU A 106 -12.24 8.71 2.92
CA LEU A 106 -10.83 8.80 2.56
C LEU A 106 -10.55 8.07 1.25
N GLY A 107 -9.80 8.69 0.35
CA GLY A 107 -9.23 7.98 -0.80
C GLY A 107 -8.25 6.88 -0.33
N VAL A 108 -8.22 5.75 -1.04
CA VAL A 108 -7.35 4.62 -0.69
C VAL A 108 -6.32 4.39 -1.81
N VAL A 109 -5.03 4.46 -1.48
CA VAL A 109 -3.92 4.33 -2.42
C VAL A 109 -2.92 3.29 -1.90
N PRO A 110 -3.19 1.98 -2.06
CA PRO A 110 -2.33 0.94 -1.52
C PRO A 110 -0.92 0.94 -2.08
N TYR A 111 0.04 0.53 -1.24
CA TYR A 111 1.41 0.25 -1.68
C TYR A 111 1.69 -1.26 -1.74
N SER A 112 2.76 -1.63 -2.46
CA SER A 112 3.19 -3.02 -2.67
C SER A 112 2.12 -3.95 -3.29
N PRO A 113 1.42 -3.54 -4.35
CA PRO A 113 0.37 -4.36 -4.98
C PRO A 113 0.90 -5.69 -5.53
N LEU A 114 2.20 -5.79 -5.76
CA LEU A 114 2.88 -7.01 -6.23
C LEU A 114 3.61 -7.77 -5.12
N SER A 115 3.29 -7.50 -3.85
CA SER A 115 3.92 -8.19 -2.70
C SER A 115 5.44 -8.22 -2.83
N ARG A 116 6.08 -7.03 -2.97
CA ARG A 116 7.52 -6.83 -3.21
C ARG A 116 8.07 -7.61 -4.41
N GLY A 117 7.22 -7.99 -5.35
CA GLY A 117 7.55 -8.71 -6.57
C GLY A 117 7.35 -10.22 -6.48
N VAL A 118 6.84 -10.76 -5.38
CA VAL A 118 6.48 -12.18 -5.25
C VAL A 118 5.32 -12.51 -6.18
N LEU A 119 4.29 -11.68 -6.23
CA LEU A 119 3.10 -11.84 -7.07
C LEU A 119 3.37 -11.76 -8.59
N THR A 120 4.58 -11.39 -9.02
CA THR A 120 4.93 -11.52 -10.45
C THR A 120 5.18 -12.96 -10.88
N GLY A 121 5.24 -13.91 -9.94
CA GLY A 121 5.50 -15.31 -10.23
C GLY A 121 6.90 -15.61 -10.78
N LYS A 122 7.85 -14.66 -10.67
CA LYS A 122 9.23 -14.82 -11.19
C LYS A 122 10.11 -15.72 -10.34
N TYR A 123 9.69 -16.00 -9.10
CA TYR A 123 10.37 -16.95 -8.23
C TYR A 123 9.76 -18.34 -8.37
N GLY A 124 10.58 -19.39 -8.16
CA GLY A 124 10.07 -20.76 -8.00
C GLY A 124 9.30 -20.94 -6.68
N THR A 125 9.02 -22.18 -6.32
CA THR A 125 8.32 -22.52 -5.06
C THR A 125 9.26 -22.76 -3.87
N SER A 126 10.59 -22.75 -4.12
CA SER A 126 11.61 -22.99 -3.10
C SER A 126 12.21 -21.69 -2.59
N VAL A 127 12.23 -21.51 -1.27
CA VAL A 127 12.89 -20.36 -0.62
C VAL A 127 14.40 -20.36 -0.80
N ALA A 128 15.02 -21.51 -1.17
CA ALA A 128 16.43 -21.61 -1.47
C ALA A 128 16.80 -21.02 -2.84
N GLU A 129 15.84 -20.94 -3.78
CA GLU A 129 16.04 -20.48 -5.15
C GLU A 129 15.70 -19.00 -5.30
N LYS A 130 16.67 -18.12 -5.05
CA LYS A 130 16.46 -16.67 -5.01
C LYS A 130 16.40 -15.98 -6.38
N GLY A 131 16.74 -16.67 -7.46
CA GLY A 131 16.78 -16.10 -8.82
C GLY A 131 17.82 -14.98 -8.99
N LYS A 132 18.65 -15.05 -10.02
CA LYS A 132 19.72 -14.06 -10.26
C LYS A 132 19.15 -12.67 -10.55
N GLY A 133 19.76 -11.61 -10.01
CA GLY A 133 19.40 -10.21 -10.26
C GLY A 133 18.11 -9.73 -9.58
N THR A 134 17.51 -10.54 -8.72
CA THR A 134 16.25 -10.23 -8.02
C THR A 134 16.46 -9.53 -6.67
N ARG A 135 15.38 -9.11 -6.00
CA ARG A 135 15.45 -8.65 -4.59
C ARG A 135 15.90 -9.80 -3.67
N ALA A 136 15.41 -11.00 -3.92
CA ALA A 136 15.76 -12.17 -3.12
C ALA A 136 17.26 -12.50 -3.21
N SER A 137 17.87 -12.42 -4.41
CA SER A 137 19.31 -12.68 -4.57
C SER A 137 20.20 -11.63 -3.87
N ARG A 138 19.67 -10.43 -3.62
CA ARG A 138 20.34 -9.36 -2.86
C ARG A 138 20.04 -9.41 -1.37
N ASN A 139 19.32 -10.43 -0.90
CA ASN A 139 18.86 -10.54 0.49
C ASN A 139 18.15 -9.26 0.99
N ASP A 140 17.26 -8.69 0.15
CA ASP A 140 16.46 -7.53 0.53
C ASP A 140 15.79 -7.78 1.89
N LYS A 141 16.21 -7.00 2.90
CA LYS A 141 15.86 -7.24 4.31
C LYS A 141 14.36 -7.33 4.51
N ARG A 142 13.61 -6.41 3.91
CA ARG A 142 12.15 -6.35 4.08
C ARG A 142 11.48 -7.56 3.43
N LEU A 143 11.88 -7.93 2.22
CA LEU A 143 11.36 -9.12 1.55
C LEU A 143 11.63 -10.39 2.38
N MET A 144 12.85 -10.54 2.92
CA MET A 144 13.22 -11.72 3.71
C MET A 144 12.44 -11.81 5.03
N GLN A 145 12.13 -10.68 5.64
CA GLN A 145 11.38 -10.63 6.90
C GLN A 145 9.87 -10.82 6.72
N THR A 146 9.34 -10.59 5.52
CA THR A 146 7.91 -10.58 5.23
C THR A 146 7.53 -11.66 4.21
N GLU A 147 7.46 -11.33 2.94
CA GLU A 147 6.82 -12.15 1.91
C GLU A 147 7.65 -13.36 1.44
N TRP A 148 8.93 -13.46 1.81
CA TRP A 148 9.81 -14.57 1.38
C TRP A 148 9.52 -15.86 2.17
N ARG A 149 8.34 -16.42 1.94
CA ARG A 149 7.80 -17.63 2.60
C ARG A 149 7.36 -18.63 1.53
N LYS A 150 7.51 -19.93 1.84
CA LYS A 150 7.15 -21.01 0.90
C LYS A 150 5.69 -20.92 0.46
N GLU A 151 4.79 -20.64 1.40
CA GLU A 151 3.36 -20.52 1.17
C GLU A 151 3.05 -19.42 0.15
N ASN A 152 3.68 -18.25 0.30
CA ASN A 152 3.53 -17.12 -0.61
C ASN A 152 4.10 -17.42 -2.01
N LEU A 153 5.24 -18.10 -2.07
CA LEU A 153 5.83 -18.50 -3.35
C LEU A 153 4.95 -19.50 -4.09
N VAL A 154 4.40 -20.49 -3.39
CA VAL A 154 3.46 -21.47 -3.97
C VAL A 154 2.19 -20.78 -4.45
N LEU A 155 1.63 -19.88 -3.66
CA LEU A 155 0.45 -19.09 -4.03
C LEU A 155 0.70 -18.24 -5.27
N ALA A 156 1.86 -17.59 -5.36
CA ALA A 156 2.25 -16.79 -6.53
C ALA A 156 2.27 -17.61 -7.82
N GLN A 157 2.73 -18.86 -7.76
CA GLN A 157 2.69 -19.76 -8.94
C GLN A 157 1.27 -20.15 -9.33
N LYS A 158 0.36 -20.35 -8.37
CA LYS A 158 -1.06 -20.59 -8.66
C LYS A 158 -1.71 -19.39 -9.34
N ILE A 159 -1.45 -18.18 -8.82
CA ILE A 159 -1.94 -16.92 -9.42
C ILE A 159 -1.36 -16.73 -10.82
N LYS A 160 -0.08 -17.01 -11.02
CA LYS A 160 0.57 -16.97 -12.34
C LYS A 160 -0.12 -17.89 -13.32
N ALA A 161 -0.35 -19.15 -12.96
CA ALA A 161 -1.03 -20.12 -13.83
C ALA A 161 -2.46 -19.68 -14.17
N ARG A 162 -3.19 -19.05 -13.22
CA ARG A 162 -4.52 -18.49 -13.50
C ARG A 162 -4.46 -17.31 -14.47
N ALA A 163 -3.54 -16.38 -14.27
CA ALA A 163 -3.33 -15.21 -15.12
C ALA A 163 -2.99 -15.63 -16.57
N GLU A 164 -2.03 -16.56 -16.73
CA GLU A 164 -1.62 -17.06 -18.03
C GLU A 164 -2.75 -17.72 -18.82
N LYS A 165 -3.65 -18.47 -18.14
CA LYS A 165 -4.87 -19.01 -18.76
C LYS A 165 -5.83 -17.93 -19.26
N ARG A 166 -5.75 -16.73 -18.69
CA ARG A 166 -6.54 -15.55 -19.11
C ARG A 166 -5.79 -14.67 -20.13
N GLY A 167 -4.58 -15.07 -20.57
CA GLY A 167 -3.75 -14.31 -21.50
C GLY A 167 -3.03 -13.10 -20.90
N PHE A 168 -2.85 -13.06 -19.58
CA PHE A 168 -2.20 -11.96 -18.85
C PHE A 168 -1.01 -12.42 -18.04
N SER A 169 -0.13 -11.48 -17.68
CA SER A 169 0.94 -11.77 -16.72
C SER A 169 0.39 -11.82 -15.29
N ALA A 170 1.12 -12.50 -14.40
CA ALA A 170 0.79 -12.51 -12.97
C ALA A 170 0.81 -11.10 -12.35
N GLY A 171 1.72 -10.23 -12.81
CA GLY A 171 1.79 -8.84 -12.36
C GLY A 171 0.56 -8.04 -12.76
N GLN A 172 0.08 -8.21 -14.00
CA GLN A 172 -1.16 -7.60 -14.48
C GLN A 172 -2.36 -8.08 -13.66
N PHE A 173 -2.49 -9.39 -13.45
CA PHE A 173 -3.57 -9.97 -12.66
C PHE A 173 -3.58 -9.41 -11.22
N ALA A 174 -2.42 -9.40 -10.54
CA ALA A 174 -2.30 -8.93 -9.18
C ALA A 174 -2.62 -7.42 -9.04
N LEU A 175 -2.18 -6.61 -10.01
CA LEU A 175 -2.48 -5.18 -10.04
C LEU A 175 -3.98 -4.92 -10.25
N SER A 176 -4.58 -5.65 -11.21
CA SER A 176 -6.01 -5.53 -11.51
C SER A 176 -6.88 -5.98 -10.35
N TRP A 177 -6.45 -7.01 -9.59
CA TRP A 177 -7.15 -7.43 -8.38
C TRP A 177 -7.25 -6.28 -7.36
N VAL A 178 -6.16 -5.56 -7.10
CA VAL A 178 -6.18 -4.40 -6.18
C VAL A 178 -7.11 -3.31 -6.69
N LEU A 179 -7.05 -3.00 -7.99
CA LEU A 179 -7.86 -1.93 -8.61
C LEU A 179 -9.34 -2.32 -8.79
N ASN A 180 -9.67 -3.61 -8.74
CA ASN A 180 -11.05 -4.09 -8.80
C ASN A 180 -11.82 -3.84 -7.50
N ASN A 181 -11.15 -3.56 -6.39
CA ASN A 181 -11.82 -3.19 -5.15
C ASN A 181 -12.36 -1.75 -5.26
N ALA A 182 -13.67 -1.59 -5.14
CA ALA A 182 -14.36 -0.30 -5.33
C ALA A 182 -13.91 0.81 -4.36
N ILE A 183 -13.34 0.46 -3.21
CA ILE A 183 -12.81 1.40 -2.21
C ILE A 183 -11.45 1.95 -2.64
N VAL A 184 -10.72 1.23 -3.50
CA VAL A 184 -9.38 1.63 -3.95
C VAL A 184 -9.47 2.72 -5.01
N THR A 185 -8.91 3.89 -4.72
CA THR A 185 -8.89 5.03 -5.63
C THR A 185 -7.78 4.96 -6.67
N SER A 186 -6.60 4.47 -6.28
CA SER A 186 -5.41 4.34 -7.10
C SER A 186 -4.44 3.36 -6.45
N VAL A 187 -3.27 3.09 -7.08
CA VAL A 187 -2.28 2.15 -6.54
C VAL A 187 -0.85 2.65 -6.77
N LEU A 188 0.03 2.42 -5.80
CA LEU A 188 1.45 2.71 -5.93
C LEU A 188 2.21 1.48 -6.43
N ALA A 189 2.61 1.49 -7.69
CA ALA A 189 3.43 0.45 -8.30
C ALA A 189 4.87 0.93 -8.50
N GLY A 190 5.83 0.33 -7.79
CA GLY A 190 7.25 0.64 -7.93
C GLY A 190 7.87 -0.04 -9.16
N LEU A 191 8.22 0.74 -10.16
CA LEU A 191 8.74 0.30 -11.46
C LEU A 191 10.21 0.65 -11.61
N ARG A 192 10.98 -0.18 -12.32
CA ARG A 192 12.39 0.07 -12.61
C ARG A 192 12.70 0.17 -14.11
N THR A 193 11.81 -0.31 -14.96
CA THR A 193 12.02 -0.34 -16.41
C THR A 193 10.75 0.06 -17.17
N MET A 194 10.93 0.59 -18.38
CA MET A 194 9.82 0.88 -19.29
C MET A 194 9.02 -0.37 -19.68
N GLY A 195 9.67 -1.54 -19.71
CA GLY A 195 8.98 -2.81 -19.96
C GLY A 195 7.95 -3.09 -18.87
N GLN A 196 8.32 -2.92 -17.58
CA GLN A 196 7.39 -3.06 -16.45
C GLN A 196 6.25 -2.04 -16.52
N TRP A 197 6.55 -0.79 -16.89
CA TRP A 197 5.52 0.24 -17.08
C TRP A 197 4.47 -0.19 -18.12
N LYS A 198 4.92 -0.59 -19.32
CA LYS A 198 4.04 -1.04 -20.41
C LYS A 198 3.21 -2.26 -20.00
N GLU A 199 3.84 -3.22 -19.30
CA GLU A 199 3.17 -4.41 -18.78
C GLU A 199 2.03 -4.02 -17.82
N TYR A 200 2.30 -3.16 -16.83
CA TYR A 200 1.32 -2.82 -15.80
C TYR A 200 0.20 -1.93 -16.33
N VAL A 201 0.51 -0.97 -17.18
CA VAL A 201 -0.52 -0.17 -17.88
C VAL A 201 -1.39 -1.07 -18.77
N GLY A 202 -0.80 -2.08 -19.41
CA GLY A 202 -1.56 -3.11 -20.14
C GLY A 202 -2.56 -3.86 -19.25
N GLY A 203 -2.24 -4.03 -17.96
CA GLY A 203 -3.11 -4.64 -16.96
C GLY A 203 -4.40 -3.87 -16.66
N LEU A 204 -4.44 -2.57 -16.94
CA LEU A 204 -5.66 -1.76 -16.78
C LEU A 204 -6.79 -2.17 -17.73
N ARG A 205 -6.48 -2.97 -18.76
CA ARG A 205 -7.47 -3.54 -19.69
C ARG A 205 -7.98 -4.92 -19.23
N PHE A 206 -7.46 -5.42 -18.11
CA PHE A 206 -7.88 -6.71 -17.57
C PHE A 206 -9.26 -6.57 -16.92
N GLU A 207 -10.24 -7.25 -17.47
CA GLU A 207 -11.55 -7.38 -16.87
C GLU A 207 -11.51 -8.51 -15.84
N PHE A 208 -11.53 -8.15 -14.56
CA PHE A 208 -11.53 -9.08 -13.45
C PHE A 208 -12.92 -9.69 -13.28
N THR A 209 -13.02 -11.02 -13.26
CA THR A 209 -14.31 -11.72 -13.20
C THR A 209 -14.62 -12.26 -11.81
N VAL A 210 -15.88 -12.64 -11.59
CA VAL A 210 -16.33 -13.31 -10.36
C VAL A 210 -15.56 -14.61 -10.13
N GLU A 211 -15.21 -15.34 -11.19
CA GLU A 211 -14.41 -16.57 -11.11
C GLU A 211 -12.96 -16.30 -10.72
N ASP A 212 -12.40 -15.14 -11.12
CA ASP A 212 -11.07 -14.72 -10.70
C ASP A 212 -11.06 -14.37 -9.21
N GLU A 213 -12.09 -13.67 -8.73
CA GLU A 213 -12.25 -13.37 -7.30
C GLU A 213 -12.49 -14.66 -6.49
N ALA A 214 -13.36 -15.54 -6.94
CA ALA A 214 -13.58 -16.84 -6.30
C ALA A 214 -12.29 -17.69 -6.24
N PHE A 215 -11.44 -17.59 -7.27
CA PHE A 215 -10.13 -18.24 -7.26
C PHE A 215 -9.22 -17.68 -6.16
N ILE A 216 -9.12 -16.36 -6.02
CA ILE A 216 -8.34 -15.74 -4.93
C ILE A 216 -8.94 -16.11 -3.57
N ASN A 217 -10.24 -15.97 -3.36
CA ASN A 217 -10.93 -16.25 -2.09
C ASN A 217 -10.70 -17.68 -1.58
N ARG A 218 -10.51 -18.65 -2.49
CA ARG A 218 -10.20 -20.05 -2.13
C ARG A 218 -8.89 -20.19 -1.37
N PHE A 219 -7.90 -19.36 -1.66
CA PHE A 219 -6.53 -19.45 -1.09
C PHE A 219 -6.23 -18.33 -0.10
N VAL A 220 -6.88 -17.20 -0.27
CA VAL A 220 -6.63 -15.98 0.50
C VAL A 220 -7.98 -15.43 0.97
N PRO A 221 -8.51 -15.95 2.09
CA PRO A 221 -9.77 -15.45 2.64
C PRO A 221 -9.62 -14.00 3.12
N LEU A 222 -10.74 -13.32 3.31
CA LEU A 222 -10.82 -11.97 3.86
C LEU A 222 -10.02 -11.89 5.17
N GLY A 223 -9.20 -10.85 5.31
CA GLY A 223 -8.36 -10.63 6.48
C GLY A 223 -7.07 -11.48 6.54
N HIS A 224 -6.79 -12.28 5.51
CA HIS A 224 -5.58 -13.11 5.45
C HIS A 224 -4.31 -12.25 5.46
N PRO A 225 -3.36 -12.49 6.39
CA PRO A 225 -2.06 -11.83 6.40
C PRO A 225 -1.04 -12.58 5.53
N SER A 226 -0.29 -11.89 4.69
CA SER A 226 0.83 -12.48 3.94
C SER A 226 1.98 -12.93 4.84
N THR A 227 2.07 -12.32 6.02
CA THR A 227 3.10 -12.59 7.03
C THR A 227 2.45 -12.63 8.42
N PRO A 228 1.94 -13.80 8.86
CA PRO A 228 1.32 -13.94 10.17
C PRO A 228 2.23 -13.46 11.31
N GLY A 229 1.66 -12.67 12.23
CA GLY A 229 2.39 -12.13 13.38
C GLY A 229 3.30 -10.94 13.07
N TYR A 230 3.35 -10.47 11.82
CA TYR A 230 4.06 -9.25 11.47
C TYR A 230 3.11 -8.03 11.54
N SER A 231 3.51 -7.02 12.28
CA SER A 231 2.87 -5.69 12.26
C SER A 231 3.96 -4.64 11.99
N ASP A 232 3.73 -3.78 11.01
CA ASP A 232 4.63 -2.64 10.75
C ASP A 232 4.56 -1.61 11.87
#